data_0f293abb11b1c702e1936921bfaf8554
#
_entry.id   0f293abb11b1c702e1936921bfaf8554
#
_cell.length_a   1.000
_cell.length_b   1.000
_cell.length_c   1.000
_cell.angle_alpha   90.00
_cell.angle_beta   90.00
_cell.angle_gamma   90.00
#
_symmetry.space_group_name_H-M   'P 1'
#
loop_
_entity.id
_entity.type
_entity.pdbx_description
1 polymer ?
#
loop_
_entity_poly.entity_id
_entity_poly.type
_entity_poly.pdbx_seq_one_letter_code
_entity_poly.pdbx_strand_id
1 'polypeptide(L)'
;MAKYDYRGVIHCHSTYSDGTGDMEEIAKAANDAGVDFVMMTDHDQMKPVEDGQEKWAGSSLIICGTEITPAKNHYIVFGDKKLKDVDKLRGLKPQQIIDAVNAQGWFGFIAHPDHTGTQKFGIPSYKWEDWGVANYTGMGLWDLMTDWQSQLDREDVTMEVYTEFEDWLSGPRIETLKRWDELNAKGKVVGIGEIDNHKYRKDYNGTTLEIFPYETAFKTVTNHILLDKPLEKDFKKAKKQVLEAVKHGALYVSFDWWDDPTEFSFEIDNGKKIAGMGDTIELSEKTELVASFPQEALLNVYKDGESILEEEGDEILVDLTEPGSYRVEAMRNDIVWILSNNIYVQAAK
;
A
#
# COMPACT_ATOMS: atom_id res chain seq x y z
N MET A 1 21.86 -6.77 6.81
CA MET A 1 22.32 -7.27 5.47
C MET A 1 21.60 -6.46 4.43
N ALA A 2 22.27 -6.12 3.31
CA ALA A 2 21.60 -5.44 2.22
C ALA A 2 20.42 -6.28 1.73
N LYS A 3 19.23 -5.69 1.70
CA LYS A 3 18.01 -6.33 1.19
C LYS A 3 17.85 -5.98 -0.28
N TYR A 4 17.15 -6.84 -1.01
CA TYR A 4 16.72 -6.54 -2.37
C TYR A 4 15.42 -5.75 -2.27
N ASP A 5 15.43 -4.53 -2.76
CA ASP A 5 14.27 -3.65 -2.83
C ASP A 5 13.57 -3.82 -4.18
N TYR A 6 12.27 -4.10 -4.16
CA TYR A 6 11.44 -4.27 -5.35
C TYR A 6 10.22 -3.37 -5.25
N ARG A 7 10.08 -2.48 -6.22
CA ARG A 7 9.03 -1.49 -6.31
C ARG A 7 7.79 -2.04 -7.01
N GLY A 8 6.61 -1.82 -6.45
CA GLY A 8 5.37 -2.22 -7.09
C GLY A 8 4.16 -1.41 -6.65
N VAL A 9 3.07 -1.64 -7.34
CA VAL A 9 1.78 -1.00 -7.06
C VAL A 9 0.73 -2.02 -6.67
N ILE A 10 -0.16 -1.61 -5.78
CA ILE A 10 -1.27 -2.42 -5.27
C ILE A 10 -2.57 -1.67 -5.53
N HIS A 11 -3.63 -2.40 -5.87
CA HIS A 11 -4.96 -1.90 -6.14
C HIS A 11 -5.08 -1.21 -7.50
N CYS A 12 -5.31 -2.01 -8.53
CA CYS A 12 -5.44 -1.55 -9.92
C CYS A 12 -6.51 -2.35 -10.64
N HIS A 13 -7.31 -1.68 -11.49
CA HIS A 13 -8.44 -2.23 -12.22
C HIS A 13 -8.19 -2.23 -13.72
N SER A 14 -8.71 -3.26 -14.39
CA SER A 14 -8.62 -3.42 -15.83
C SER A 14 -10.01 -3.49 -16.48
N THR A 15 -10.04 -3.74 -17.79
CA THR A 15 -11.31 -4.02 -18.52
C THR A 15 -11.99 -5.31 -18.08
N TYR A 16 -11.42 -6.08 -17.18
CA TYR A 16 -12.13 -7.19 -16.53
C TYR A 16 -13.20 -6.72 -15.55
N SER A 17 -13.07 -5.51 -14.98
CA SER A 17 -14.11 -4.86 -14.19
C SER A 17 -14.51 -3.53 -14.84
N ASP A 18 -14.08 -2.42 -14.30
CA ASP A 18 -14.46 -1.07 -14.71
C ASP A 18 -13.28 -0.13 -15.02
N GLY A 19 -12.06 -0.66 -15.03
CA GLY A 19 -10.91 0.01 -15.61
C GLY A 19 -11.02 0.11 -17.13
N THR A 20 -10.36 1.08 -17.74
CA THR A 20 -10.48 1.32 -19.21
C THR A 20 -9.34 0.73 -20.02
N GLY A 21 -8.26 0.25 -19.39
CA GLY A 21 -7.15 -0.42 -20.06
C GLY A 21 -7.18 -1.94 -19.89
N ASP A 22 -6.69 -2.66 -20.89
CA ASP A 22 -6.54 -4.11 -20.83
C ASP A 22 -5.23 -4.52 -20.15
N MET A 23 -5.06 -5.82 -19.92
CA MET A 23 -3.88 -6.36 -19.23
C MET A 23 -2.57 -6.17 -20.01
N GLU A 24 -2.61 -6.02 -21.34
CA GLU A 24 -1.42 -5.76 -22.16
C GLU A 24 -0.97 -4.29 -21.98
N GLU A 25 -1.92 -3.38 -21.98
CA GLU A 25 -1.67 -1.97 -21.72
C GLU A 25 -1.11 -1.75 -20.30
N ILE A 26 -1.70 -2.41 -19.30
CA ILE A 26 -1.23 -2.35 -17.90
C ILE A 26 0.18 -2.92 -17.77
N ALA A 27 0.45 -4.07 -18.39
CA ALA A 27 1.77 -4.67 -18.38
C ALA A 27 2.82 -3.79 -19.09
N LYS A 28 2.44 -3.14 -20.18
CA LYS A 28 3.31 -2.17 -20.87
C LYS A 28 3.60 -0.96 -19.95
N ALA A 29 2.56 -0.39 -19.35
CA ALA A 29 2.70 0.75 -18.43
C ALA A 29 3.60 0.40 -17.23
N ALA A 30 3.50 -0.81 -16.70
CA ALA A 30 4.36 -1.29 -15.61
C ALA A 30 5.84 -1.32 -16.01
N ASN A 31 6.15 -1.84 -17.20
CA ASN A 31 7.52 -1.83 -17.72
C ASN A 31 8.03 -0.40 -17.99
N ASP A 32 7.20 0.46 -18.57
CA ASP A 32 7.56 1.85 -18.90
C ASP A 32 7.76 2.68 -17.61
N ALA A 33 6.99 2.43 -16.57
CA ALA A 33 7.15 3.03 -15.25
C ALA A 33 8.32 2.44 -14.45
N GLY A 34 8.82 1.26 -14.84
CA GLY A 34 9.91 0.56 -14.18
C GLY A 34 9.51 -0.08 -12.84
N VAL A 35 8.23 -0.46 -12.65
CA VAL A 35 7.81 -1.20 -11.45
C VAL A 35 8.05 -2.70 -11.62
N ASP A 36 8.50 -3.35 -10.54
CA ASP A 36 8.84 -4.79 -10.54
C ASP A 36 7.59 -5.67 -10.44
N PHE A 37 6.51 -5.16 -9.82
CA PHE A 37 5.26 -5.92 -9.71
C PHE A 37 4.02 -5.01 -9.71
N VAL A 38 2.91 -5.57 -10.21
CA VAL A 38 1.56 -4.96 -10.15
C VAL A 38 0.61 -5.99 -9.54
N MET A 39 -0.10 -5.58 -8.49
CA MET A 39 -1.13 -6.40 -7.83
C MET A 39 -2.51 -5.89 -8.25
N MET A 40 -3.08 -6.56 -9.25
CA MET A 40 -4.40 -6.27 -9.82
C MET A 40 -5.53 -6.70 -8.88
N THR A 41 -6.64 -5.97 -8.90
CA THR A 41 -7.77 -6.19 -7.99
C THR A 41 -9.13 -5.98 -8.64
N ASP A 42 -9.31 -6.41 -9.87
CA ASP A 42 -10.61 -6.32 -10.55
C ASP A 42 -11.77 -6.80 -9.66
N HIS A 43 -12.89 -6.08 -9.68
CA HIS A 43 -14.00 -6.25 -8.74
C HIS A 43 -14.67 -7.64 -8.80
N ASP A 44 -14.86 -8.27 -7.64
CA ASP A 44 -15.73 -9.42 -7.36
C ASP A 44 -15.54 -10.63 -8.29
N GLN A 45 -14.32 -10.86 -8.82
CA GLN A 45 -14.07 -11.90 -9.80
C GLN A 45 -12.64 -12.44 -9.82
N MET A 46 -12.46 -13.61 -10.42
CA MET A 46 -11.16 -14.24 -10.64
C MET A 46 -10.88 -14.51 -12.14
N LYS A 47 -11.61 -13.84 -13.01
CA LYS A 47 -11.50 -14.03 -14.47
C LYS A 47 -10.08 -13.76 -15.00
N PRO A 48 -9.34 -12.72 -14.52
CA PRO A 48 -7.95 -12.54 -14.95
C PRO A 48 -7.05 -13.75 -14.66
N VAL A 49 -7.24 -14.40 -13.50
CA VAL A 49 -6.50 -15.63 -13.14
C VAL A 49 -6.91 -16.80 -14.04
N GLU A 50 -8.22 -16.97 -14.31
CA GLU A 50 -8.76 -18.01 -15.16
C GLU A 50 -8.24 -17.91 -16.60
N ASP A 51 -8.11 -16.69 -17.10
CA ASP A 51 -7.62 -16.39 -18.44
C ASP A 51 -6.07 -16.36 -18.54
N GLY A 52 -5.36 -16.71 -17.44
CA GLY A 52 -3.91 -16.83 -17.43
C GLY A 52 -3.17 -15.49 -17.53
N GLN A 53 -3.75 -14.41 -17.00
CA GLN A 53 -3.15 -13.07 -17.02
C GLN A 53 -2.02 -12.90 -16.00
N GLU A 54 -1.95 -13.77 -14.99
CA GLU A 54 -0.84 -13.80 -14.05
C GLU A 54 0.43 -14.32 -14.72
N LYS A 55 1.46 -13.48 -14.78
CA LYS A 55 2.72 -13.83 -15.48
C LYS A 55 3.83 -12.82 -15.21
N TRP A 56 5.05 -13.18 -15.55
CA TRP A 56 6.07 -12.20 -15.89
C TRP A 56 5.71 -11.56 -17.24
N ALA A 57 5.55 -10.24 -17.26
CA ALA A 57 5.30 -9.44 -18.46
C ALA A 57 6.48 -8.48 -18.65
N GLY A 58 7.49 -8.91 -19.42
CA GLY A 58 8.77 -8.20 -19.47
C GLY A 58 9.52 -8.29 -18.14
N SER A 59 9.85 -7.14 -17.56
CA SER A 59 10.48 -7.03 -16.24
C SER A 59 9.50 -7.01 -15.08
N SER A 60 8.21 -6.84 -15.32
CA SER A 60 7.20 -6.68 -14.28
C SER A 60 6.41 -7.98 -14.03
N LEU A 61 6.17 -8.29 -12.76
CA LEU A 61 5.36 -9.42 -12.31
C LEU A 61 3.90 -8.99 -12.16
N ILE A 62 2.99 -9.56 -12.94
CA ILE A 62 1.55 -9.30 -12.82
C ILE A 62 0.92 -10.35 -11.93
N ILE A 63 0.37 -9.92 -10.80
CA ILE A 63 -0.32 -10.74 -9.80
C ILE A 63 -1.78 -10.31 -9.77
N CYS A 64 -2.71 -11.26 -9.79
CA CYS A 64 -4.13 -10.98 -9.78
C CYS A 64 -4.77 -11.46 -8.47
N GLY A 65 -5.32 -10.52 -7.73
CA GLY A 65 -6.25 -10.71 -6.64
C GLY A 65 -7.65 -10.29 -7.06
N THR A 66 -8.43 -9.80 -6.12
CA THR A 66 -9.73 -9.16 -6.39
C THR A 66 -10.08 -8.19 -5.28
N GLU A 67 -10.80 -7.15 -5.61
CA GLU A 67 -11.47 -6.31 -4.63
C GLU A 67 -12.91 -6.81 -4.43
N ILE A 68 -13.25 -7.20 -3.20
CA ILE A 68 -14.60 -7.58 -2.81
C ILE A 68 -15.33 -6.31 -2.41
N THR A 69 -16.39 -5.96 -3.17
CA THR A 69 -17.01 -4.64 -3.15
C THR A 69 -18.48 -4.68 -2.76
N PRO A 70 -18.82 -4.89 -1.49
CA PRO A 70 -20.13 -4.52 -0.98
C PRO A 70 -20.33 -2.99 -1.12
N ALA A 71 -21.55 -2.49 -0.89
CA ALA A 71 -21.84 -1.05 -1.03
C ALA A 71 -20.93 -0.13 -0.19
N LYS A 72 -20.29 -0.67 0.82
CA LYS A 72 -19.26 -0.07 1.70
C LYS A 72 -18.35 -1.18 2.21
N ASN A 73 -17.24 -0.82 2.86
CA ASN A 73 -16.31 -1.79 3.43
C ASN A 73 -15.66 -2.69 2.36
N HIS A 74 -15.00 -2.07 1.40
CA HIS A 74 -14.25 -2.76 0.36
C HIS A 74 -13.04 -3.50 0.94
N TYR A 75 -12.73 -4.66 0.38
CA TYR A 75 -11.68 -5.52 0.88
C TYR A 75 -10.88 -6.14 -0.25
N ILE A 76 -9.62 -5.73 -0.42
CA ILE A 76 -8.72 -6.30 -1.44
C ILE A 76 -8.05 -7.56 -0.91
N VAL A 77 -8.02 -8.61 -1.73
CA VAL A 77 -7.53 -9.92 -1.29
C VAL A 77 -6.59 -10.57 -2.30
N PHE A 78 -5.62 -11.32 -1.79
CA PHE A 78 -4.59 -11.98 -2.57
C PHE A 78 -4.33 -13.39 -2.06
N GLY A 79 -3.85 -14.28 -2.94
CA GLY A 79 -3.50 -15.65 -2.58
C GLY A 79 -2.86 -16.43 -3.73
N ASP A 80 -2.34 -17.62 -3.41
CA ASP A 80 -1.63 -18.47 -4.37
C ASP A 80 -2.55 -19.26 -5.30
N LYS A 81 -3.78 -19.50 -4.89
CA LYS A 81 -4.76 -20.34 -5.59
C LYS A 81 -5.99 -19.50 -5.94
N LYS A 82 -6.75 -19.97 -6.94
CA LYS A 82 -8.03 -19.34 -7.26
C LYS A 82 -8.96 -19.26 -6.02
N LEU A 83 -9.45 -18.04 -5.71
CA LEU A 83 -10.49 -17.82 -4.72
C LEU A 83 -11.83 -18.34 -5.26
N LYS A 84 -12.51 -19.17 -4.48
CA LYS A 84 -13.82 -19.77 -4.86
C LYS A 84 -14.97 -18.89 -4.40
N ASP A 85 -16.07 -18.95 -5.16
CA ASP A 85 -17.35 -18.29 -4.81
C ASP A 85 -17.22 -16.79 -4.55
N VAL A 86 -16.26 -16.13 -5.21
CA VAL A 86 -15.95 -14.70 -4.99
C VAL A 86 -17.18 -13.80 -5.23
N ASP A 87 -18.01 -14.13 -6.23
CA ASP A 87 -19.25 -13.45 -6.56
C ASP A 87 -20.27 -13.42 -5.42
N LYS A 88 -20.20 -14.39 -4.50
CA LYS A 88 -21.08 -14.49 -3.33
C LYS A 88 -20.57 -13.67 -2.14
N LEU A 89 -19.25 -13.38 -2.11
CA LEU A 89 -18.62 -12.72 -0.95
C LEU A 89 -19.13 -11.29 -0.78
N ARG A 90 -19.36 -10.54 -1.86
CA ARG A 90 -19.89 -9.16 -1.78
C ARG A 90 -21.23 -9.01 -1.06
N GLY A 91 -21.99 -10.09 -0.95
CA GLY A 91 -23.28 -10.12 -0.22
C GLY A 91 -23.14 -10.39 1.28
N LEU A 92 -21.94 -10.67 1.77
CA LEU A 92 -21.68 -11.00 3.17
C LEU A 92 -21.35 -9.74 3.99
N LYS A 93 -21.40 -9.88 5.32
CA LYS A 93 -20.90 -8.86 6.24
C LYS A 93 -19.37 -8.87 6.25
N PRO A 94 -18.69 -7.74 6.57
CA PRO A 94 -17.24 -7.63 6.52
C PRO A 94 -16.48 -8.75 7.25
N GLN A 95 -16.86 -9.11 8.48
CA GLN A 95 -16.23 -10.23 9.19
C GLN A 95 -16.40 -11.57 8.47
N GLN A 96 -17.56 -11.83 7.87
CA GLN A 96 -17.80 -13.06 7.13
C GLN A 96 -16.97 -13.13 5.84
N ILE A 97 -16.73 -11.98 5.19
CA ILE A 97 -15.81 -11.88 4.04
C ILE A 97 -14.40 -12.25 4.48
N ILE A 98 -13.89 -11.64 5.54
CA ILE A 98 -12.55 -11.89 6.08
C ILE A 98 -12.38 -13.37 6.43
N ASP A 99 -13.35 -13.96 7.15
CA ASP A 99 -13.32 -15.37 7.57
C ASP A 99 -13.34 -16.31 6.36
N ALA A 100 -14.17 -16.04 5.34
CA ALA A 100 -14.27 -16.84 4.13
C ALA A 100 -13.01 -16.78 3.27
N VAL A 101 -12.35 -15.62 3.21
CA VAL A 101 -11.06 -15.41 2.55
C VAL A 101 -9.96 -16.18 3.26
N ASN A 102 -9.85 -16.02 4.58
CA ASN A 102 -8.86 -16.69 5.41
C ASN A 102 -9.00 -18.23 5.39
N ALA A 103 -10.23 -18.73 5.40
CA ALA A 103 -10.53 -20.16 5.31
C ALA A 103 -10.03 -20.82 4.02
N GLN A 104 -9.82 -20.05 2.96
CA GLN A 104 -9.27 -20.51 1.69
C GLN A 104 -7.74 -20.32 1.59
N GLY A 105 -7.08 -19.83 2.66
CA GLY A 105 -5.65 -19.55 2.70
C GLY A 105 -5.25 -18.25 2.00
N TRP A 106 -6.22 -17.40 1.68
CA TRP A 106 -6.03 -16.04 1.18
C TRP A 106 -5.83 -15.07 2.34
N PHE A 107 -5.40 -13.87 2.03
CA PHE A 107 -5.25 -12.77 2.99
C PHE A 107 -5.72 -11.48 2.34
N GLY A 108 -6.00 -10.44 3.14
CA GLY A 108 -6.49 -9.21 2.55
C GLY A 108 -6.33 -7.99 3.42
N PHE A 109 -6.63 -6.85 2.80
CA PHE A 109 -6.49 -5.52 3.35
C PHE A 109 -7.82 -4.78 3.26
N ILE A 110 -8.13 -4.00 4.28
CA ILE A 110 -9.20 -3.01 4.26
C ILE A 110 -8.78 -1.95 3.22
N ALA A 111 -9.55 -1.82 2.14
CA ALA A 111 -9.24 -0.92 1.04
C ALA A 111 -9.64 0.52 1.38
N HIS A 112 -8.84 1.49 0.97
CA HIS A 112 -9.11 2.93 1.03
C HIS A 112 -10.07 3.34 2.16
N PRO A 113 -9.73 3.06 3.45
CA PRO A 113 -10.67 3.07 4.58
C PRO A 113 -11.37 4.41 4.81
N ASP A 114 -10.78 5.50 4.36
CA ASP A 114 -11.31 6.85 4.52
C ASP A 114 -11.79 7.49 3.21
N HIS A 115 -12.16 6.67 2.21
CA HIS A 115 -12.70 7.14 0.94
C HIS A 115 -14.01 7.90 1.12
N THR A 116 -14.01 9.20 0.89
CA THR A 116 -15.18 10.07 1.07
C THR A 116 -16.04 10.25 -0.18
N GLY A 117 -15.51 9.87 -1.35
CA GLY A 117 -16.10 10.21 -2.63
C GLY A 117 -16.02 11.71 -2.94
N THR A 118 -16.76 12.16 -3.94
CA THR A 118 -16.90 13.58 -4.29
C THR A 118 -18.32 13.88 -4.74
N GLN A 119 -18.94 14.90 -4.13
CA GLN A 119 -20.31 15.32 -4.45
C GLN A 119 -20.37 15.96 -5.84
N LYS A 120 -19.38 16.75 -6.21
CA LYS A 120 -19.27 17.45 -7.48
C LYS A 120 -19.30 16.51 -8.68
N PHE A 121 -18.77 15.30 -8.53
CA PHE A 121 -18.72 14.30 -9.60
C PHE A 121 -19.67 13.12 -9.37
N GLY A 122 -20.46 13.14 -8.29
CA GLY A 122 -21.44 12.11 -7.99
C GLY A 122 -20.82 10.76 -7.59
N ILE A 123 -19.57 10.76 -7.10
CA ILE A 123 -18.89 9.56 -6.63
C ILE A 123 -19.28 9.34 -5.17
N PRO A 124 -19.94 8.21 -4.81
CA PRO A 124 -20.33 7.94 -3.44
C PRO A 124 -19.14 7.63 -2.54
N SER A 125 -19.33 7.73 -1.23
CA SER A 125 -18.33 7.30 -0.25
C SER A 125 -18.34 5.78 -0.12
N TYR A 126 -17.14 5.16 -0.20
CA TYR A 126 -16.90 3.74 0.05
C TYR A 126 -16.15 3.49 1.35
N LYS A 127 -16.22 4.44 2.28
CA LYS A 127 -15.54 4.40 3.57
C LYS A 127 -15.75 3.07 4.32
N TRP A 128 -14.69 2.59 4.97
CA TRP A 128 -14.81 1.46 5.89
C TRP A 128 -15.51 1.88 7.19
N GLU A 129 -16.58 1.19 7.55
CA GLU A 129 -17.41 1.53 8.71
C GLU A 129 -17.38 0.47 9.83
N ASP A 130 -17.07 -0.80 9.49
CA ASP A 130 -17.11 -1.92 10.45
C ASP A 130 -15.71 -2.19 11.06
N TRP A 131 -15.30 -1.34 11.99
CA TRP A 131 -14.02 -1.48 12.69
C TRP A 131 -14.01 -2.53 13.80
N GLY A 132 -15.14 -3.24 14.03
CA GLY A 132 -15.24 -4.36 14.95
C GLY A 132 -14.71 -5.68 14.41
N VAL A 133 -14.21 -5.70 13.17
CA VAL A 133 -13.69 -6.91 12.52
C VAL A 133 -12.28 -7.27 13.02
N ALA A 134 -11.92 -8.54 12.84
CA ALA A 134 -10.62 -9.09 13.24
C ALA A 134 -10.05 -10.03 12.16
N ASN A 135 -8.77 -10.40 12.31
CA ASN A 135 -8.06 -11.36 11.47
C ASN A 135 -7.87 -10.92 10.00
N TYR A 136 -8.04 -9.64 9.69
CA TYR A 136 -7.54 -9.08 8.43
C TYR A 136 -6.02 -8.86 8.52
N THR A 137 -5.32 -8.84 7.39
CA THR A 137 -3.85 -8.69 7.36
C THR A 137 -3.41 -7.26 7.60
N GLY A 138 -4.14 -6.31 7.02
CA GLY A 138 -3.74 -4.91 7.06
C GLY A 138 -4.78 -3.98 6.43
N MET A 139 -4.35 -2.77 6.13
CA MET A 139 -5.20 -1.73 5.54
C MET A 139 -4.42 -0.81 4.63
N GLY A 140 -5.10 -0.15 3.71
CA GLY A 140 -4.58 0.98 2.95
C GLY A 140 -4.30 2.17 3.86
N LEU A 141 -3.10 2.73 3.71
CA LEU A 141 -2.68 3.92 4.45
C LEU A 141 -2.81 5.17 3.60
N TRP A 142 -2.46 5.06 2.34
CA TRP A 142 -2.56 6.11 1.34
C TRP A 142 -3.10 5.52 0.06
N ASP A 143 -4.24 6.00 -0.38
CA ASP A 143 -4.81 5.68 -1.68
C ASP A 143 -4.78 6.93 -2.58
N LEU A 144 -4.09 6.81 -3.71
CA LEU A 144 -3.93 7.89 -4.69
C LEU A 144 -5.28 8.49 -5.14
N MET A 145 -6.23 7.62 -5.48
CA MET A 145 -7.52 8.08 -5.99
C MET A 145 -8.37 8.75 -4.91
N THR A 146 -8.35 8.24 -3.68
CA THR A 146 -9.03 8.87 -2.53
C THR A 146 -8.47 10.25 -2.22
N ASP A 147 -7.12 10.37 -2.19
CA ASP A 147 -6.46 11.65 -1.91
C ASP A 147 -6.82 12.66 -3.01
N TRP A 148 -6.58 12.33 -4.27
CA TRP A 148 -6.88 13.20 -5.40
C TRP A 148 -8.37 13.56 -5.49
N GLN A 149 -9.29 12.61 -5.32
CA GLN A 149 -10.74 12.88 -5.35
C GLN A 149 -11.17 13.85 -4.25
N SER A 150 -10.52 13.81 -3.10
CA SER A 150 -10.83 14.72 -1.99
C SER A 150 -10.56 16.19 -2.33
N GLN A 151 -9.69 16.46 -3.31
CA GLN A 151 -9.39 17.82 -3.76
C GLN A 151 -10.46 18.37 -4.71
N LEU A 152 -11.22 17.51 -5.39
CA LEU A 152 -12.18 17.92 -6.42
C LEU A 152 -13.35 18.74 -5.88
N ASP A 153 -13.71 18.60 -4.61
CA ASP A 153 -14.80 19.34 -3.98
C ASP A 153 -14.35 20.68 -3.37
N ARG A 154 -13.07 21.04 -3.45
CA ARG A 154 -12.55 22.32 -2.95
C ARG A 154 -13.12 23.48 -3.78
N GLU A 155 -13.31 24.63 -3.16
CA GLU A 155 -13.79 25.85 -3.80
C GLU A 155 -12.76 26.45 -4.78
N ASP A 156 -11.47 26.27 -4.48
CA ASP A 156 -10.33 26.78 -5.25
C ASP A 156 -9.82 25.81 -6.33
N VAL A 157 -10.49 24.66 -6.54
CA VAL A 157 -10.06 23.66 -7.53
C VAL A 157 -10.07 24.23 -8.96
N THR A 158 -8.95 24.06 -9.65
CA THR A 158 -8.74 24.45 -11.05
C THR A 158 -8.48 23.24 -11.94
N MET A 159 -8.25 23.45 -13.25
CA MET A 159 -7.87 22.37 -14.16
C MET A 159 -6.49 21.78 -13.84
N GLU A 160 -5.66 22.47 -13.07
CA GLU A 160 -4.33 22.00 -12.65
C GLU A 160 -4.42 20.72 -11.81
N VAL A 161 -5.53 20.49 -11.09
CA VAL A 161 -5.76 19.22 -10.39
C VAL A 161 -5.66 17.99 -11.31
N TYR A 162 -5.78 18.15 -12.63
CA TYR A 162 -5.63 17.09 -13.63
C TYR A 162 -4.27 17.08 -14.32
N THR A 163 -3.57 18.20 -14.37
CA THR A 163 -2.31 18.37 -15.14
C THR A 163 -1.08 18.49 -14.24
N GLU A 164 -1.26 18.95 -13.01
CA GLU A 164 -0.26 19.17 -11.98
C GLU A 164 -0.77 18.55 -10.67
N PHE A 165 -1.26 17.31 -10.78
CA PHE A 165 -1.97 16.62 -9.69
C PHE A 165 -1.11 16.49 -8.42
N GLU A 166 0.21 16.40 -8.57
CA GLU A 166 1.17 16.26 -7.47
C GLU A 166 1.14 17.44 -6.50
N ASP A 167 0.83 18.64 -7.00
CA ASP A 167 0.71 19.86 -6.18
C ASP A 167 -0.62 19.90 -5.40
N TRP A 168 -1.55 19.01 -5.74
CA TRP A 168 -2.87 18.94 -5.12
C TRP A 168 -3.01 17.80 -4.11
N LEU A 169 -2.10 16.82 -4.13
CA LEU A 169 -2.15 15.72 -3.16
C LEU A 169 -1.81 16.22 -1.76
N SER A 170 -2.43 15.60 -0.76
CA SER A 170 -2.25 15.91 0.67
C SER A 170 -1.48 14.83 1.42
N GLY A 171 -1.21 13.69 0.77
CA GLY A 171 -0.62 12.53 1.43
C GLY A 171 -1.64 11.66 2.17
N PRO A 172 -1.16 10.70 2.96
CA PRO A 172 -2.02 9.84 3.76
C PRO A 172 -2.79 10.66 4.79
N ARG A 173 -4.07 10.33 4.98
CA ARG A 173 -4.90 11.04 5.95
C ARG A 173 -4.42 10.80 7.38
N ILE A 174 -4.34 11.85 8.17
CA ILE A 174 -3.90 11.79 9.58
C ILE A 174 -4.81 10.83 10.37
N GLU A 175 -6.12 10.81 10.10
CA GLU A 175 -7.07 9.92 10.76
C GLU A 175 -6.81 8.45 10.43
N THR A 176 -6.39 8.15 9.19
CA THR A 176 -6.00 6.81 8.76
C THR A 176 -4.75 6.35 9.51
N LEU A 177 -3.71 7.19 9.56
CA LEU A 177 -2.46 6.88 10.25
C LEU A 177 -2.68 6.69 11.75
N LYS A 178 -3.43 7.59 12.40
CA LYS A 178 -3.77 7.45 13.83
C LYS A 178 -4.51 6.14 14.12
N ARG A 179 -5.48 5.78 13.29
CA ARG A 179 -6.19 4.52 13.44
C ARG A 179 -5.28 3.31 13.25
N TRP A 180 -4.41 3.37 12.26
CA TRP A 180 -3.43 2.31 12.03
C TRP A 180 -2.48 2.13 13.20
N ASP A 181 -2.00 3.22 13.79
CA ASP A 181 -1.18 3.22 14.99
C ASP A 181 -1.92 2.64 16.21
N GLU A 182 -3.17 3.06 16.45
CA GLU A 182 -4.03 2.49 17.51
C GLU A 182 -4.27 0.99 17.37
N LEU A 183 -4.34 0.50 16.13
CA LEU A 183 -4.48 -0.93 15.83
C LEU A 183 -3.15 -1.66 16.06
N ASN A 184 -2.03 -1.09 15.64
CA ASN A 184 -0.70 -1.66 15.82
C ASN A 184 -0.26 -1.71 17.28
N ALA A 185 -0.70 -0.80 18.12
CA ALA A 185 -0.50 -0.87 19.57
C ALA A 185 -1.20 -2.08 20.23
N LYS A 186 -2.20 -2.67 19.55
CA LYS A 186 -2.95 -3.84 20.02
C LYS A 186 -2.52 -5.16 19.36
N GLY A 187 -1.92 -5.08 18.20
CA GLY A 187 -1.48 -6.22 17.41
C GLY A 187 -1.11 -5.80 16.00
N LYS A 188 -0.37 -6.63 15.30
CA LYS A 188 0.15 -6.34 13.98
C LYS A 188 -0.94 -6.11 12.95
N VAL A 189 -0.91 -4.95 12.30
CA VAL A 189 -1.71 -4.57 11.15
C VAL A 189 -0.78 -3.98 10.09
N VAL A 190 -0.67 -4.63 8.94
CA VAL A 190 0.21 -4.21 7.85
C VAL A 190 -0.36 -2.99 7.13
N GLY A 191 0.46 -2.00 6.85
CA GLY A 191 0.11 -0.85 6.03
C GLY A 191 0.55 -1.02 4.58
N ILE A 192 -0.30 -0.68 3.62
CA ILE A 192 0.02 -0.65 2.19
C ILE A 192 -0.35 0.69 1.57
N GLY A 193 0.35 1.06 0.49
CA GLY A 193 -0.07 2.10 -0.44
C GLY A 193 -1.00 1.52 -1.50
N GLU A 194 -2.03 2.26 -1.85
CA GLU A 194 -3.01 1.89 -2.88
C GLU A 194 -3.06 2.97 -3.96
N ILE A 195 -3.34 2.57 -5.18
CA ILE A 195 -3.55 3.55 -6.26
C ILE A 195 -5.00 3.59 -6.74
N ASP A 196 -5.78 2.55 -6.54
CA ASP A 196 -7.19 2.37 -6.99
C ASP A 196 -7.41 2.87 -8.41
N ASN A 197 -6.44 2.57 -9.29
CA ASN A 197 -6.39 3.19 -10.60
C ASN A 197 -7.24 2.44 -11.63
N HIS A 198 -8.12 3.18 -12.30
CA HIS A 198 -9.02 2.73 -13.36
C HIS A 198 -8.69 3.34 -14.73
N LYS A 199 -7.77 4.30 -14.79
CA LYS A 199 -7.50 5.12 -15.99
C LYS A 199 -8.81 5.67 -16.58
N TYR A 200 -9.63 6.32 -15.77
CA TYR A 200 -10.92 6.83 -16.23
C TYR A 200 -10.75 7.79 -17.40
N ARG A 201 -11.66 7.68 -18.39
CA ARG A 201 -11.78 8.59 -19.51
C ARG A 201 -13.02 9.47 -19.33
N LYS A 202 -12.83 10.77 -19.44
CA LYS A 202 -13.91 11.74 -19.35
C LYS A 202 -13.83 12.73 -20.51
N ASP A 203 -14.93 12.85 -21.25
CA ASP A 203 -15.05 13.89 -22.28
C ASP A 203 -15.40 15.23 -21.64
N TYR A 204 -14.55 16.21 -21.87
CA TYR A 204 -14.74 17.58 -21.43
C TYR A 204 -14.63 18.51 -22.64
N ASN A 205 -15.77 19.14 -23.03
CA ASN A 205 -15.85 20.07 -24.16
C ASN A 205 -15.22 19.54 -25.48
N GLY A 206 -15.38 18.26 -25.77
CA GLY A 206 -14.85 17.62 -26.97
C GLY A 206 -13.39 17.15 -26.88
N THR A 207 -12.77 17.27 -25.71
CA THR A 207 -11.45 16.69 -25.42
C THR A 207 -11.63 15.54 -24.43
N THR A 208 -11.09 14.36 -24.75
CA THR A 208 -11.06 13.25 -23.82
C THR A 208 -9.90 13.43 -22.86
N LEU A 209 -10.22 13.57 -21.57
CA LEU A 209 -9.23 13.55 -20.49
C LEU A 209 -9.09 12.12 -20.00
N GLU A 210 -7.86 11.64 -19.92
CA GLU A 210 -7.52 10.41 -19.21
C GLU A 210 -7.08 10.78 -17.78
N ILE A 211 -7.79 10.26 -16.78
CA ILE A 211 -7.48 10.50 -15.38
C ILE A 211 -6.54 9.39 -14.95
N PHE A 212 -5.34 9.75 -14.55
CA PHE A 212 -4.26 8.85 -14.16
C PHE A 212 -4.03 7.72 -15.18
N PRO A 213 -3.42 7.98 -16.36
CA PRO A 213 -2.86 6.93 -17.18
C PRO A 213 -2.04 5.96 -16.32
N TYR A 214 -2.10 4.64 -16.59
CA TYR A 214 -1.44 3.65 -15.73
C TYR A 214 0.04 3.95 -15.49
N GLU A 215 0.79 4.34 -16.54
CA GLU A 215 2.20 4.71 -16.41
C GLU A 215 2.41 5.87 -15.41
N THR A 216 1.52 6.85 -15.41
CA THR A 216 1.57 7.97 -14.45
C THR A 216 1.28 7.49 -13.05
N ALA A 217 0.17 6.77 -12.84
CA ALA A 217 -0.21 6.26 -11.52
C ALA A 217 0.85 5.33 -10.92
N PHE A 218 1.54 4.52 -11.74
CA PHE A 218 2.57 3.57 -11.30
C PHE A 218 3.87 4.23 -10.83
N LYS A 219 4.00 5.54 -11.02
CA LYS A 219 5.13 6.36 -10.54
C LYS A 219 4.78 7.19 -9.30
N THR A 220 3.60 7.04 -8.72
CA THR A 220 3.11 7.83 -7.59
C THR A 220 3.23 7.07 -6.28
N VAL A 221 2.12 6.61 -5.70
CA VAL A 221 2.08 5.83 -4.46
C VAL A 221 2.50 4.40 -4.76
N THR A 222 3.67 4.01 -4.28
CA THR A 222 4.28 2.70 -4.50
C THR A 222 4.50 1.95 -3.20
N ASN A 223 4.71 0.66 -3.32
CA ASN A 223 5.08 -0.23 -2.23
C ASN A 223 6.44 -0.87 -2.55
N HIS A 224 7.41 -0.65 -1.72
CA HIS A 224 8.75 -1.23 -1.82
C HIS A 224 8.86 -2.43 -0.90
N ILE A 225 8.90 -3.65 -1.47
CA ILE A 225 9.09 -4.87 -0.67
C ILE A 225 10.57 -5.18 -0.52
N LEU A 226 10.96 -5.55 0.70
CA LEU A 226 12.34 -5.85 1.04
C LEU A 226 12.56 -7.36 1.19
N LEU A 227 13.35 -7.95 0.29
CA LEU A 227 13.62 -9.39 0.25
C LEU A 227 15.06 -9.71 0.64
N ASP A 228 15.27 -10.83 1.34
CA ASP A 228 16.61 -11.35 1.65
C ASP A 228 17.29 -12.01 0.44
N LYS A 229 16.54 -12.31 -0.61
CA LYS A 229 17.01 -12.96 -1.84
C LYS A 229 16.35 -12.31 -3.04
N PRO A 230 17.01 -12.31 -4.21
CA PRO A 230 16.40 -11.77 -5.40
C PRO A 230 15.10 -12.49 -5.77
N LEU A 231 14.21 -11.77 -6.47
CA LEU A 231 13.02 -12.37 -7.05
C LEU A 231 13.38 -13.51 -8.00
N GLU A 232 12.70 -14.60 -7.83
CA GLU A 232 12.89 -15.80 -8.65
C GLU A 232 12.37 -15.58 -10.09
N LYS A 233 13.06 -16.20 -11.08
CA LYS A 233 12.60 -16.14 -12.47
C LYS A 233 11.35 -16.99 -12.72
N ASP A 234 11.12 -18.00 -11.90
CA ASP A 234 9.89 -18.80 -11.92
C ASP A 234 8.73 -17.96 -11.37
N PHE A 235 7.69 -17.78 -12.17
CA PHE A 235 6.55 -16.94 -11.82
C PHE A 235 5.93 -17.32 -10.47
N LYS A 236 5.71 -18.61 -10.21
CA LYS A 236 5.03 -19.04 -8.98
C LYS A 236 5.86 -18.77 -7.75
N LYS A 237 7.19 -18.91 -7.86
CA LYS A 237 8.11 -18.60 -6.76
C LYS A 237 8.20 -17.10 -6.53
N ALA A 238 8.31 -16.30 -7.59
CA ALA A 238 8.32 -14.85 -7.50
C ALA A 238 7.02 -14.31 -6.91
N LYS A 239 5.85 -14.76 -7.42
CA LYS A 239 4.54 -14.43 -6.84
C LYS A 239 4.49 -14.74 -5.34
N LYS A 240 4.99 -15.92 -4.93
CA LYS A 240 5.01 -16.31 -3.53
C LYS A 240 5.90 -15.38 -2.69
N GLN A 241 7.09 -14.98 -3.20
CA GLN A 241 7.97 -14.03 -2.51
C GLN A 241 7.28 -12.68 -2.29
N VAL A 242 6.64 -12.12 -3.33
CA VAL A 242 5.89 -10.85 -3.22
C VAL A 242 4.76 -10.98 -2.21
N LEU A 243 3.91 -12.02 -2.34
CA LEU A 243 2.77 -12.22 -1.43
C LEU A 243 3.21 -12.42 0.02
N GLU A 244 4.30 -13.15 0.27
CA GLU A 244 4.83 -13.34 1.62
C GLU A 244 5.38 -12.03 2.20
N ALA A 245 6.12 -11.24 1.43
CA ALA A 245 6.64 -9.95 1.88
C ALA A 245 5.50 -8.97 2.21
N VAL A 246 4.51 -8.82 1.31
CA VAL A 246 3.34 -7.97 1.51
C VAL A 246 2.52 -8.42 2.73
N LYS A 247 2.25 -9.71 2.86
CA LYS A 247 1.53 -10.27 4.01
C LYS A 247 2.29 -10.09 5.32
N HIS A 248 3.61 -10.17 5.28
CA HIS A 248 4.47 -9.98 6.46
C HIS A 248 4.61 -8.52 6.85
N GLY A 249 4.41 -7.58 5.94
CA GLY A 249 4.71 -6.16 6.15
C GLY A 249 6.21 -5.84 6.03
N ALA A 250 6.97 -6.68 5.31
CA ALA A 250 8.35 -6.39 4.95
C ALA A 250 8.36 -5.39 3.77
N LEU A 251 7.77 -4.23 3.98
CA LEU A 251 7.60 -3.21 2.96
C LEU A 251 7.47 -1.81 3.57
N TYR A 252 7.74 -0.80 2.76
CA TYR A 252 7.39 0.58 3.02
C TYR A 252 6.56 1.16 1.87
N VAL A 253 5.82 2.24 2.15
CA VAL A 253 5.06 3.02 1.17
C VAL A 253 5.84 4.29 0.86
N SER A 254 5.85 4.70 -0.41
CA SER A 254 6.53 5.93 -0.82
C SER A 254 5.78 6.66 -1.92
N PHE A 255 6.10 7.94 -2.08
CA PHE A 255 5.67 8.76 -3.20
C PHE A 255 6.83 8.97 -4.16
N ASP A 256 6.97 8.06 -5.12
CA ASP A 256 8.12 7.99 -6.03
C ASP A 256 8.13 9.09 -7.09
N TRP A 257 7.04 9.88 -7.21
CA TRP A 257 6.94 10.96 -8.18
C TRP A 257 8.03 12.03 -8.00
N TRP A 258 8.44 12.26 -6.75
CA TRP A 258 9.43 13.29 -6.46
C TRP A 258 10.85 12.80 -6.61
N ASP A 259 11.15 11.63 -6.04
CA ASP A 259 12.49 11.05 -6.00
C ASP A 259 12.44 9.56 -5.75
N ASP A 260 13.52 8.87 -6.13
CA ASP A 260 13.72 7.44 -5.89
C ASP A 260 14.00 7.19 -4.39
N PRO A 261 13.13 6.46 -3.67
CA PRO A 261 13.32 6.12 -2.26
C PRO A 261 14.22 4.89 -2.04
N THR A 262 14.72 4.28 -3.12
CA THR A 262 15.64 3.13 -3.03
C THR A 262 16.84 3.50 -2.15
N GLU A 263 17.36 2.56 -1.39
CA GLU A 263 18.36 2.74 -0.33
C GLU A 263 17.77 3.15 1.05
N PHE A 264 16.44 3.41 1.16
CA PHE A 264 15.83 3.51 2.47
C PHE A 264 15.99 2.21 3.25
N SER A 265 16.39 2.33 4.50
CA SER A 265 16.47 1.21 5.44
C SER A 265 15.92 1.59 6.80
N PHE A 266 15.25 0.64 7.44
CA PHE A 266 14.76 0.77 8.81
C PHE A 266 14.88 -0.57 9.51
N GLU A 267 15.67 -0.61 10.59
CA GLU A 267 16.00 -1.81 11.35
C GLU A 267 16.03 -1.49 12.85
N ILE A 268 15.77 -2.49 13.68
CA ILE A 268 16.00 -2.42 15.13
C ILE A 268 16.98 -3.55 15.49
N ASP A 269 18.12 -3.18 16.10
CA ASP A 269 19.14 -4.09 16.58
C ASP A 269 19.10 -4.16 18.11
N ASN A 270 19.00 -5.36 18.68
CA ASN A 270 19.06 -5.55 20.14
C ASN A 270 20.40 -6.10 20.65
N GLY A 271 21.45 -6.01 19.84
CA GLY A 271 22.79 -6.53 20.13
C GLY A 271 22.93 -8.05 19.93
N LYS A 272 21.85 -8.77 19.58
CA LYS A 272 21.84 -10.21 19.29
C LYS A 272 21.19 -10.54 17.96
N LYS A 273 20.22 -9.74 17.54
CA LYS A 273 19.45 -9.88 16.31
C LYS A 273 19.13 -8.51 15.76
N ILE A 274 18.94 -8.45 14.45
CA ILE A 274 18.39 -7.32 13.74
C ILE A 274 16.98 -7.71 13.24
N ALA A 275 16.01 -6.85 13.47
CA ALA A 275 14.64 -6.95 12.99
C ALA A 275 14.38 -5.90 11.93
N GLY A 276 13.72 -6.28 10.84
CA GLY A 276 13.22 -5.38 9.80
C GLY A 276 11.70 -5.14 9.94
N MET A 277 11.15 -4.37 9.02
CA MET A 277 9.71 -4.08 8.99
C MET A 277 8.87 -5.37 8.98
N GLY A 278 7.83 -5.37 9.81
CA GLY A 278 6.97 -6.52 10.04
C GLY A 278 7.49 -7.52 11.08
N ASP A 279 8.75 -7.45 11.51
CA ASP A 279 9.33 -8.35 12.48
C ASP A 279 9.02 -7.97 13.93
N THR A 280 9.28 -8.92 14.81
CA THR A 280 9.23 -8.74 16.26
C THR A 280 10.59 -9.05 16.88
N ILE A 281 11.02 -8.22 17.83
CA ILE A 281 12.30 -8.35 18.54
C ILE A 281 12.13 -8.14 20.04
N GLU A 282 12.92 -8.82 20.86
CA GLU A 282 12.93 -8.61 22.32
C GLU A 282 13.78 -7.38 22.69
N LEU A 283 13.25 -6.55 23.59
CA LEU A 283 13.98 -5.42 24.17
C LEU A 283 15.20 -5.91 24.95
N SER A 284 16.31 -5.17 24.84
CA SER A 284 17.51 -5.35 25.64
C SER A 284 18.11 -3.99 26.04
N GLU A 285 19.12 -3.97 26.88
CA GLU A 285 19.85 -2.75 27.23
C GLU A 285 20.63 -2.12 26.04
N LYS A 286 20.70 -2.85 24.92
CA LYS A 286 21.40 -2.42 23.68
C LYS A 286 20.47 -2.31 22.48
N THR A 287 19.17 -2.13 22.76
CA THR A 287 18.22 -2.03 21.65
C THR A 287 18.27 -0.63 21.05
N GLU A 288 18.57 -0.58 19.77
CA GLU A 288 18.75 0.64 19.01
C GLU A 288 17.91 0.60 17.74
N LEU A 289 17.22 1.68 17.43
CA LEU A 289 16.53 1.92 16.17
C LEU A 289 17.47 2.65 15.23
N VAL A 290 17.63 2.12 14.04
CA VAL A 290 18.46 2.72 12.99
C VAL A 290 17.61 2.86 11.72
N ALA A 291 17.58 4.04 11.16
CA ALA A 291 17.00 4.27 9.84
C ALA A 291 17.91 5.16 9.01
N SER A 292 18.00 4.86 7.71
CA SER A 292 18.75 5.66 6.74
C SER A 292 17.85 5.96 5.56
N PHE A 293 17.93 7.19 5.08
CA PHE A 293 17.12 7.71 3.99
C PHE A 293 18.04 8.16 2.84
N PRO A 294 17.59 8.04 1.58
CA PRO A 294 18.46 8.36 0.44
C PRO A 294 18.79 9.85 0.31
N GLN A 295 18.07 10.73 1.00
CA GLN A 295 18.25 12.18 0.97
C GLN A 295 17.79 12.82 2.29
N GLU A 296 18.27 14.06 2.56
CA GLU A 296 17.80 14.88 3.67
C GLU A 296 16.28 15.16 3.59
N ALA A 297 15.59 14.97 4.69
CA ALA A 297 14.15 15.20 4.84
C ALA A 297 13.82 15.56 6.30
N LEU A 298 12.58 15.94 6.58
CA LEU A 298 12.06 15.99 7.94
C LEU A 298 11.70 14.57 8.36
N LEU A 299 12.43 14.04 9.32
CA LEU A 299 12.33 12.65 9.78
C LEU A 299 11.56 12.57 11.09
N ASN A 300 10.68 11.59 11.19
CA ASN A 300 9.89 11.31 12.38
C ASN A 300 10.02 9.86 12.80
N VAL A 301 10.13 9.62 14.11
CA VAL A 301 9.98 8.30 14.73
C VAL A 301 8.72 8.29 15.58
N TYR A 302 7.89 7.29 15.35
CA TYR A 302 6.68 7.05 16.13
C TYR A 302 6.81 5.78 16.96
N LYS A 303 6.34 5.85 18.21
CA LYS A 303 6.12 4.69 19.09
C LYS A 303 4.65 4.64 19.46
N ASP A 304 3.96 3.56 19.11
CA ASP A 304 2.52 3.36 19.40
C ASP A 304 1.64 4.57 18.97
N GLY A 305 2.06 5.28 17.90
CA GLY A 305 1.40 6.47 17.35
C GLY A 305 1.80 7.80 17.95
N GLU A 306 2.63 7.82 18.98
CA GLU A 306 3.19 9.05 19.54
C GLU A 306 4.54 9.37 18.91
N SER A 307 4.73 10.59 18.41
CA SER A 307 6.04 11.03 17.91
C SER A 307 7.03 11.14 19.06
N ILE A 308 8.13 10.42 18.96
CA ILE A 308 9.22 10.41 19.95
C ILE A 308 10.49 11.10 19.48
N LEU A 309 10.60 11.35 18.18
CA LEU A 309 11.68 12.11 17.55
C LEU A 309 11.14 12.82 16.32
N GLU A 310 11.56 14.08 16.12
CA GLU A 310 11.39 14.84 14.89
C GLU A 310 12.68 15.62 14.65
N GLU A 311 13.34 15.40 13.52
CA GLU A 311 14.58 16.09 13.16
C GLU A 311 14.80 16.15 11.65
N GLU A 312 15.59 17.11 11.19
CA GLU A 312 16.05 17.20 9.80
C GLU A 312 17.31 16.37 9.61
N GLY A 313 17.37 15.53 8.56
CA GLY A 313 18.53 14.71 8.27
C GLY A 313 18.25 13.61 7.26
N ASP A 314 19.20 12.68 7.15
CA ASP A 314 19.12 11.48 6.31
C ASP A 314 19.38 10.18 7.10
N GLU A 315 19.63 10.29 8.41
CA GLU A 315 19.83 9.14 9.30
C GLU A 315 19.11 9.38 10.64
N ILE A 316 18.62 8.31 11.24
CA ILE A 316 18.05 8.27 12.59
C ILE A 316 18.78 7.20 13.40
N LEU A 317 19.19 7.55 14.62
CA LEU A 317 19.74 6.64 15.61
C LEU A 317 19.09 6.92 16.96
N VAL A 318 18.33 5.96 17.50
CA VAL A 318 17.60 6.11 18.77
C VAL A 318 17.75 4.88 19.65
N ASP A 319 18.25 5.07 20.86
CA ASP A 319 18.23 4.03 21.92
C ASP A 319 16.80 3.77 22.35
N LEU A 320 16.35 2.51 22.29
CA LEU A 320 15.01 2.11 22.71
C LEU A 320 15.02 1.51 24.10
N THR A 321 14.21 2.07 24.98
CA THR A 321 14.11 1.67 26.38
C THR A 321 12.76 1.03 26.74
N GLU A 322 11.80 1.03 25.82
CA GLU A 322 10.44 0.55 26.06
C GLU A 322 9.95 -0.37 24.95
N PRO A 323 9.12 -1.38 25.29
CA PRO A 323 8.36 -2.12 24.28
C PRO A 323 7.35 -1.22 23.57
N GLY A 324 6.99 -1.58 22.34
CA GLY A 324 6.01 -0.85 21.53
C GLY A 324 6.09 -1.21 20.04
N SER A 325 5.23 -0.65 19.26
CA SER A 325 5.31 -0.66 17.80
C SER A 325 6.01 0.60 17.32
N TYR A 326 7.07 0.43 16.55
CA TYR A 326 7.90 1.54 16.07
C TYR A 326 7.82 1.65 14.56
N ARG A 327 7.67 2.87 14.05
CA ARG A 327 7.73 3.21 12.64
C ARG A 327 8.43 4.53 12.40
N VAL A 328 8.89 4.76 11.17
CA VAL A 328 9.53 6.00 10.77
C VAL A 328 8.84 6.60 9.54
N GLU A 329 8.91 7.92 9.44
CA GLU A 329 8.43 8.69 8.29
C GLU A 329 9.52 9.66 7.84
N ALA A 330 9.62 9.87 6.53
CA ALA A 330 10.29 11.01 5.95
C ALA A 330 9.28 11.90 5.23
N MET A 331 9.31 13.20 5.51
CA MET A 331 8.42 14.18 4.90
C MET A 331 9.20 15.12 3.98
N ARG A 332 8.62 15.44 2.84
CA ARG A 332 9.10 16.45 1.90
C ARG A 332 7.94 17.31 1.43
N ASN A 333 8.15 18.61 1.30
CA ASN A 333 7.10 19.56 0.90
C ASN A 333 5.81 19.41 1.75
N ASP A 334 5.96 19.20 3.06
CA ASP A 334 4.87 18.97 4.02
C ASP A 334 4.00 17.72 3.76
N ILE A 335 4.45 16.80 2.89
CA ILE A 335 3.76 15.54 2.57
C ILE A 335 4.69 14.36 2.88
N VAL A 336 4.13 13.24 3.28
CA VAL A 336 4.88 12.00 3.48
C VAL A 336 5.52 11.55 2.17
N TRP A 337 6.84 11.40 2.17
CA TRP A 337 7.59 10.83 1.07
C TRP A 337 7.84 9.33 1.28
N ILE A 338 8.26 8.93 2.48
CA ILE A 338 8.49 7.53 2.86
C ILE A 338 7.73 7.25 4.16
N LEU A 339 7.00 6.16 4.20
CA LEU A 339 6.25 5.65 5.36
C LEU A 339 6.57 4.18 5.57
N SER A 340 7.29 3.86 6.65
CA SER A 340 7.64 2.48 6.97
C SER A 340 6.46 1.70 7.55
N ASN A 341 6.47 0.37 7.39
CA ASN A 341 5.72 -0.50 8.29
C ASN A 341 6.40 -0.58 9.66
N ASN A 342 5.68 -1.09 10.65
CA ASN A 342 6.15 -1.18 12.03
C ASN A 342 7.15 -2.32 12.24
N ILE A 343 8.11 -2.09 13.17
CA ILE A 343 8.87 -3.15 13.86
C ILE A 343 8.36 -3.21 15.30
N TYR A 344 8.13 -4.42 15.83
CA TYR A 344 7.50 -4.64 17.13
C TYR A 344 8.53 -5.03 18.18
N VAL A 345 8.74 -4.18 19.17
CA VAL A 345 9.63 -4.45 20.31
C VAL A 345 8.80 -5.02 21.45
N GLN A 346 9.13 -6.22 21.92
CA GLN A 346 8.47 -6.88 23.05
C GLN A 346 9.34 -6.81 24.30
N ALA A 347 8.71 -6.82 25.49
CA ALA A 347 9.46 -6.94 26.74
C ALA A 347 10.28 -8.23 26.74
N ALA A 348 11.51 -8.17 27.30
CA ALA A 348 12.31 -9.37 27.52
C ALA A 348 11.54 -10.36 28.42
N LYS A 349 11.59 -11.64 28.08
CA LYS A 349 10.95 -12.72 28.87
C LYS A 349 11.73 -13.03 30.12
#